data_a80c226d0f23dd9b8f93789bccb6c6cf
#
_entry.id   a80c226d0f23dd9b8f93789bccb6c6cf
#
_cell.length_a   1.000
_cell.length_b   1.000
_cell.length_c   1.000
_cell.angle_alpha   90.00
_cell.angle_beta   90.00
_cell.angle_gamma   90.00
#
_symmetry.space_group_name_H-M   'P 1'
#
loop_
_entity.id
_entity.type
_entity.pdbx_description
1 polymer ?
#
loop_
_entity_poly.entity_id
_entity_poly.type
_entity_poly.pdbx_seq_one_letter_code
_entity_poly.pdbx_strand_id
1 'polypeptide(L)'
;MTKTIFLIILFILFSLGCARIRVEAPKEPIKVDISMRLDIYQHIQKDIDAIEDIVSGSPKESQPSDKQSLLDYFIVPTYAQEVLSPEVEQAALRRKDRLAELSSWQQKGVVGENKSGLLEIKNTVASDDYLKQLVKAENNDRMIIYESLAKKNNTSVEEIQKLYAQKLQEKALLGTPIEVFNASSGTYEWKIK
;
A
#
# COMPACT_ATOMS: atom_id res chain seq x y z
N MET A 1 50.90 -10.20 -62.18
CA MET A 1 50.20 -11.38 -61.58
C MET A 1 50.21 -11.44 -60.06
N THR A 2 51.30 -11.11 -59.39
CA THR A 2 51.39 -11.17 -57.90
C THR A 2 50.49 -10.22 -57.17
N LYS A 3 50.23 -8.98 -57.62
CA LYS A 3 49.35 -7.99 -56.97
C LYS A 3 47.89 -8.36 -57.09
N THR A 4 47.45 -9.01 -58.13
CA THR A 4 46.03 -9.45 -58.26
C THR A 4 45.74 -10.63 -57.38
N ILE A 5 46.69 -11.54 -57.19
CA ILE A 5 46.53 -12.67 -56.26
C ILE A 5 46.44 -12.19 -54.78
N PHE A 6 47.23 -11.19 -54.44
CA PHE A 6 47.21 -10.61 -53.09
C PHE A 6 45.85 -9.92 -52.74
N LEU A 7 45.24 -9.21 -53.70
CA LEU A 7 43.93 -8.60 -53.59
C LEU A 7 42.80 -9.62 -53.43
N ILE A 8 42.89 -10.75 -54.14
CA ILE A 8 41.89 -11.82 -54.06
C ILE A 8 41.97 -12.52 -52.70
N ILE A 9 43.16 -12.75 -52.14
CA ILE A 9 43.36 -13.36 -50.83
C ILE A 9 42.86 -12.42 -49.73
N LEU A 10 43.11 -11.11 -49.87
CA LEU A 10 42.59 -10.11 -48.89
C LEU A 10 41.07 -10.03 -48.90
N PHE A 11 40.42 -10.16 -50.03
CA PHE A 11 38.96 -10.15 -50.16
C PHE A 11 38.32 -11.43 -49.58
N ILE A 12 38.98 -12.59 -49.72
CA ILE A 12 38.50 -13.85 -49.13
C ILE A 12 38.63 -13.84 -47.61
N LEU A 13 39.69 -13.23 -47.05
CA LEU A 13 39.85 -13.07 -45.60
C LEU A 13 38.81 -12.15 -44.98
N PHE A 14 38.31 -11.15 -45.73
CA PHE A 14 37.29 -10.22 -45.25
C PHE A 14 35.87 -10.82 -45.25
N SER A 15 35.61 -11.83 -46.06
CA SER A 15 34.29 -12.47 -46.14
C SER A 15 34.04 -13.60 -45.14
N LEU A 16 35.05 -14.00 -44.35
CA LEU A 16 34.92 -15.05 -43.30
C LEU A 16 34.56 -14.54 -41.89
N GLY A 17 34.34 -13.24 -41.76
CA GLY A 17 34.07 -12.58 -40.47
C GLY A 17 32.59 -12.45 -40.11
N CYS A 18 31.73 -13.44 -40.36
CA CYS A 18 30.38 -13.44 -39.73
C CYS A 18 30.46 -13.86 -38.26
N ALA A 19 30.77 -12.91 -37.41
CA ALA A 19 30.58 -13.09 -35.94
C ALA A 19 29.08 -13.25 -35.68
N ARG A 20 28.59 -14.47 -35.48
CA ARG A 20 27.26 -14.73 -34.93
C ARG A 20 27.30 -14.36 -33.45
N ILE A 21 26.84 -13.16 -33.14
CA ILE A 21 26.54 -12.79 -31.76
C ILE A 21 25.28 -13.56 -31.35
N ARG A 22 25.46 -14.61 -30.56
CA ARG A 22 24.35 -15.33 -29.95
C ARG A 22 24.01 -14.58 -28.66
N VAL A 23 22.96 -13.76 -28.67
CA VAL A 23 22.39 -13.20 -27.48
C VAL A 23 21.60 -14.32 -26.80
N GLU A 24 22.22 -14.99 -25.84
CA GLU A 24 21.47 -15.90 -24.97
C GLU A 24 20.67 -15.03 -23.97
N ALA A 25 19.36 -15.19 -24.01
CA ALA A 25 18.52 -14.61 -22.95
C ALA A 25 18.97 -15.18 -21.60
N PRO A 26 19.08 -14.35 -20.55
CA PRO A 26 19.49 -14.82 -19.23
C PRO A 26 18.55 -15.95 -18.78
N LYS A 27 19.09 -17.07 -18.39
CA LYS A 27 18.35 -18.26 -17.92
C LYS A 27 17.65 -18.06 -16.60
N GLU A 28 17.90 -16.94 -15.93
CA GLU A 28 17.23 -16.59 -14.69
C GLU A 28 16.10 -15.60 -14.97
N PRO A 29 14.89 -15.87 -14.46
CA PRO A 29 13.81 -14.89 -14.54
C PRO A 29 14.25 -13.61 -13.83
N ILE A 30 13.94 -12.46 -14.45
CA ILE A 30 14.28 -11.16 -13.93
C ILE A 30 13.60 -11.00 -12.56
N LYS A 31 14.38 -11.16 -11.48
CA LYS A 31 13.91 -11.00 -10.08
C LYS A 31 13.55 -9.55 -9.72
N VAL A 32 13.75 -8.60 -10.61
CA VAL A 32 13.59 -7.16 -10.39
C VAL A 32 12.14 -6.78 -10.07
N ASP A 33 11.15 -7.48 -10.63
CA ASP A 33 9.74 -7.12 -10.51
C ASP A 33 9.14 -7.44 -9.13
N ILE A 34 9.64 -8.47 -8.46
CA ILE A 34 9.15 -8.89 -7.14
C ILE A 34 9.69 -7.99 -6.02
N SER A 35 10.96 -7.58 -6.10
CA SER A 35 11.57 -6.72 -5.07
C SER A 35 10.96 -5.31 -5.11
N MET A 36 10.74 -4.73 -6.29
CA MET A 36 10.09 -3.41 -6.41
C MET A 36 8.66 -3.40 -5.86
N ARG A 37 7.87 -4.46 -6.10
CA ARG A 37 6.52 -4.57 -5.54
C ARG A 37 6.57 -4.68 -4.01
N LEU A 38 7.47 -5.48 -3.46
CA LEU A 38 7.61 -5.63 -2.02
C LEU A 38 7.97 -4.30 -1.34
N ASP A 39 8.88 -3.53 -1.92
CA ASP A 39 9.27 -2.22 -1.41
C ASP A 39 8.09 -1.23 -1.42
N ILE A 40 7.30 -1.19 -2.50
CA ILE A 40 6.11 -0.35 -2.60
C ILE A 40 5.09 -0.73 -1.50
N TYR A 41 4.80 -2.01 -1.30
CA TYR A 41 3.90 -2.46 -0.26
C TYR A 41 4.37 -2.10 1.15
N GLN A 42 5.67 -2.20 1.42
CA GLN A 42 6.24 -1.81 2.71
C GLN A 42 6.12 -0.31 2.97
N HIS A 43 6.31 0.53 1.94
CA HIS A 43 6.10 1.98 2.06
C HIS A 43 4.63 2.32 2.33
N ILE A 44 3.71 1.72 1.58
CA ILE A 44 2.27 1.90 1.79
C ILE A 44 1.87 1.49 3.21
N GLN A 45 2.37 0.35 3.71
CA GLN A 45 2.08 -0.11 5.07
C GLN A 45 2.57 0.89 6.13
N LYS A 46 3.77 1.45 5.98
CA LYS A 46 4.28 2.48 6.89
C LYS A 46 3.42 3.75 6.89
N ASP A 47 2.97 4.18 5.71
CA ASP A 47 2.07 5.31 5.59
C ASP A 47 0.73 5.03 6.27
N ILE A 48 0.15 3.85 6.04
CA ILE A 48 -1.09 3.41 6.70
C ILE A 48 -0.92 3.41 8.22
N ASP A 49 0.18 2.85 8.73
CA ASP A 49 0.46 2.80 10.16
C ASP A 49 0.59 4.22 10.75
N ALA A 50 1.33 5.12 10.09
CA ALA A 50 1.48 6.50 10.52
C ALA A 50 0.14 7.25 10.58
N ILE A 51 -0.75 7.03 9.60
CA ILE A 51 -2.07 7.64 9.56
C ILE A 51 -2.96 7.08 10.67
N GLU A 52 -2.98 5.76 10.85
CA GLU A 52 -3.78 5.10 11.89
C GLU A 52 -3.28 5.41 13.30
N ASP A 53 -1.99 5.73 13.47
CA ASP A 53 -1.45 6.24 14.75
C ASP A 53 -2.01 7.64 15.08
N ILE A 54 -2.17 8.51 14.07
CA ILE A 54 -2.85 9.81 14.25
C ILE A 54 -4.30 9.58 14.67
N VAL A 55 -5.02 8.71 13.96
CA VAL A 55 -6.44 8.40 14.22
C VAL A 55 -6.64 7.81 15.60
N SER A 56 -5.81 6.85 16.01
CA SER A 56 -5.91 6.22 17.34
C SER A 56 -5.40 7.08 18.48
N GLY A 57 -4.66 8.16 18.16
CA GLY A 57 -4.00 8.99 19.15
C GLY A 57 -2.84 8.31 19.86
N SER A 58 -2.32 7.22 19.28
CA SER A 58 -1.14 6.54 19.81
C SER A 58 0.07 7.46 19.71
N PRO A 59 0.91 7.59 20.75
CA PRO A 59 2.18 8.29 20.63
C PRO A 59 3.00 7.58 19.54
N LYS A 60 3.67 8.35 18.69
CA LYS A 60 4.71 7.78 17.82
C LYS A 60 5.69 7.04 18.72
N GLU A 61 5.63 5.72 18.76
CA GLU A 61 6.76 4.93 19.20
C GLU A 61 7.85 5.14 18.15
N SER A 62 8.74 6.09 18.44
CA SER A 62 10.06 6.06 17.85
C SER A 62 10.66 4.73 18.31
N GLN A 63 10.66 3.72 17.44
CA GLN A 63 11.42 2.50 17.72
C GLN A 63 12.85 2.91 18.09
N PRO A 64 13.31 2.61 19.31
CA PRO A 64 14.72 2.70 19.57
C PRO A 64 15.39 1.61 18.73
N SER A 65 16.11 2.00 17.69
CA SER A 65 17.04 1.10 17.05
C SER A 65 18.09 0.75 18.11
N ASP A 66 17.95 -0.43 18.72
CA ASP A 66 19.01 -1.05 19.49
C ASP A 66 20.26 -1.17 18.60
N LYS A 67 21.17 -0.30 18.85
CA LYS A 67 22.60 -0.17 18.52
C LYS A 67 22.92 1.25 18.06
N GLN A 68 22.93 2.17 19.00
CA GLN A 68 23.61 3.45 18.81
C GLN A 68 25.10 3.20 18.68
N SER A 69 25.57 3.15 17.43
CA SER A 69 26.97 3.36 17.12
C SER A 69 27.21 4.87 17.14
N LEU A 70 28.35 5.30 17.71
CA LEU A 70 28.75 6.71 17.74
C LEU A 70 28.88 7.33 16.33
N LEU A 71 28.82 6.53 15.26
CA LEU A 71 28.80 6.95 13.87
C LEU A 71 27.45 7.49 13.44
N ASP A 72 26.32 7.12 14.10
CA ASP A 72 24.97 7.59 13.79
C ASP A 72 24.77 9.07 14.16
N TYR A 73 25.67 9.64 14.98
CA TYR A 73 25.61 11.05 15.33
C TYR A 73 26.10 11.98 14.19
N PHE A 74 26.83 11.46 13.21
CA PHE A 74 27.33 12.22 12.06
C PHE A 74 26.59 11.95 10.75
N ILE A 75 25.77 10.91 10.69
CA ILE A 75 24.92 10.63 9.56
C ILE A 75 23.49 10.94 10.00
N VAL A 76 23.06 12.19 9.86
CA VAL A 76 21.66 12.51 9.80
C VAL A 76 21.15 11.77 8.56
N PRO A 77 20.36 10.68 8.69
CA PRO A 77 19.74 10.11 7.52
C PRO A 77 18.81 11.18 6.97
N THR A 78 19.21 11.81 5.89
CA THR A 78 18.35 12.59 5.02
C THR A 78 17.39 11.63 4.28
N TYR A 79 16.82 10.69 4.98
CA TYR A 79 15.52 10.20 4.61
C TYR A 79 14.58 11.35 4.95
N ALA A 80 14.23 12.15 3.93
CA ALA A 80 13.12 13.06 4.03
C ALA A 80 12.00 12.22 4.65
N GLN A 81 11.68 12.53 5.92
CA GLN A 81 10.52 11.98 6.59
C GLN A 81 9.40 12.34 5.64
N GLU A 82 8.89 11.37 4.89
CA GLU A 82 7.88 11.60 3.88
C GLU A 82 6.66 12.13 4.60
N VAL A 83 6.59 13.45 4.66
CA VAL A 83 5.55 14.18 5.37
C VAL A 83 4.24 13.83 4.68
N LEU A 84 3.28 13.34 5.44
CA LEU A 84 1.91 13.18 4.96
C LEU A 84 1.43 14.52 4.40
N SER A 85 0.68 14.50 3.30
CA SER A 85 0.13 15.75 2.79
C SER A 85 -0.78 16.40 3.84
N PRO A 86 -0.83 17.74 3.93
CA PRO A 86 -1.70 18.40 4.91
C PRO A 86 -3.16 17.97 4.82
N GLU A 87 -3.63 17.61 3.64
CA GLU A 87 -4.98 17.10 3.41
C GLU A 87 -5.20 15.73 4.08
N VAL A 88 -4.24 14.84 3.97
CA VAL A 88 -4.26 13.51 4.62
C VAL A 88 -4.21 13.67 6.14
N GLU A 89 -3.34 14.53 6.65
CA GLU A 89 -3.23 14.79 8.09
C GLU A 89 -4.55 15.33 8.67
N GLN A 90 -5.16 16.30 8.00
CA GLN A 90 -6.47 16.83 8.41
C GLN A 90 -7.58 15.78 8.34
N ALA A 91 -7.59 14.93 7.30
CA ALA A 91 -8.54 13.83 7.21
C ALA A 91 -8.36 12.84 8.37
N ALA A 92 -7.13 12.49 8.72
CA ALA A 92 -6.81 11.63 9.86
C ALA A 92 -7.26 12.23 11.20
N LEU A 93 -7.05 13.54 11.40
CA LEU A 93 -7.51 14.24 12.61
C LEU A 93 -9.03 14.25 12.72
N ARG A 94 -9.76 14.53 11.62
CA ARG A 94 -11.23 14.44 11.64
C ARG A 94 -11.74 13.02 11.91
N ARG A 95 -11.05 12.00 11.42
CA ARG A 95 -11.35 10.59 11.74
C ARG A 95 -11.13 10.29 13.22
N LYS A 96 -10.05 10.80 13.81
CA LYS A 96 -9.78 10.69 15.25
C LYS A 96 -10.93 11.22 16.09
N ASP A 97 -11.46 12.40 15.73
CA ASP A 97 -12.57 13.02 16.46
C ASP A 97 -13.85 12.15 16.45
N ARG A 98 -14.05 11.35 15.40
CA ARG A 98 -15.21 10.45 15.25
C ARG A 98 -14.98 9.04 15.78
N LEU A 99 -13.74 8.66 16.06
CA LEU A 99 -13.33 7.27 16.35
C LEU A 99 -14.14 6.66 17.50
N ALA A 100 -14.29 7.36 18.61
CA ALA A 100 -14.95 6.83 19.80
C ALA A 100 -16.44 6.51 19.54
N GLU A 101 -17.12 7.40 18.84
CA GLU A 101 -18.53 7.23 18.50
C GLU A 101 -18.74 6.10 17.49
N LEU A 102 -17.97 6.10 16.40
CA LEU A 102 -18.02 5.03 15.38
C LEU A 102 -17.72 3.67 15.99
N SER A 103 -16.72 3.57 16.87
CA SER A 103 -16.39 2.34 17.59
C SER A 103 -17.56 1.80 18.41
N SER A 104 -18.34 2.69 19.04
CA SER A 104 -19.55 2.29 19.77
C SER A 104 -20.61 1.69 18.84
N TRP A 105 -20.83 2.27 17.65
CA TRP A 105 -21.75 1.73 16.66
C TRP A 105 -21.28 0.41 16.04
N GLN A 106 -19.98 0.28 15.86
CA GLN A 106 -19.35 -0.95 15.34
C GLN A 106 -19.51 -2.10 16.33
N GLN A 107 -19.20 -1.91 17.61
CA GLN A 107 -19.36 -2.92 18.66
C GLN A 107 -20.81 -3.38 18.85
N LYS A 108 -21.77 -2.51 18.55
CA LYS A 108 -23.21 -2.84 18.57
C LYS A 108 -23.66 -3.61 17.31
N GLY A 109 -22.75 -3.86 16.37
CA GLY A 109 -23.09 -4.52 15.11
C GLY A 109 -23.89 -3.70 14.12
N VAL A 110 -24.05 -2.39 14.37
CA VAL A 110 -24.85 -1.48 13.52
C VAL A 110 -24.06 -1.02 12.29
N VAL A 111 -22.76 -0.80 12.46
CA VAL A 111 -21.83 -0.36 11.40
C VAL A 111 -20.72 -1.39 11.27
N GLY A 112 -20.36 -1.73 10.04
CA GLY A 112 -19.32 -2.70 9.75
C GLY A 112 -18.27 -2.17 8.78
N GLU A 113 -17.11 -2.86 8.73
CA GLU A 113 -16.00 -2.61 7.82
C GLU A 113 -16.14 -3.48 6.58
N ASN A 114 -16.37 -2.88 5.42
CA ASN A 114 -16.49 -3.64 4.17
C ASN A 114 -15.11 -4.00 3.56
N LYS A 115 -15.13 -4.80 2.50
CA LYS A 115 -13.94 -5.26 1.76
C LYS A 115 -13.11 -4.16 1.10
N SER A 116 -13.68 -2.97 0.96
CA SER A 116 -13.00 -1.78 0.39
C SER A 116 -12.48 -0.83 1.46
N GLY A 117 -12.48 -1.24 2.74
CA GLY A 117 -12.03 -0.39 3.84
C GLY A 117 -12.95 0.81 4.09
N LEU A 118 -14.23 0.69 3.77
CA LEU A 118 -15.25 1.70 4.02
C LEU A 118 -16.27 1.18 5.04
N LEU A 119 -16.92 2.10 5.75
CA LEU A 119 -18.00 1.77 6.66
C LEU A 119 -19.30 1.52 5.91
N GLU A 120 -20.05 0.52 6.38
CA GLU A 120 -21.38 0.20 5.88
C GLU A 120 -22.35 0.00 7.05
N ILE A 121 -23.56 0.61 6.94
CA ILE A 121 -24.61 0.44 7.95
C ILE A 121 -25.27 -0.92 7.69
N LYS A 122 -25.20 -1.82 8.69
CA LYS A 122 -25.74 -3.19 8.62
C LYS A 122 -27.13 -3.30 9.18
N ASN A 123 -27.48 -2.48 10.17
CA ASN A 123 -28.81 -2.44 10.77
C ASN A 123 -29.48 -1.09 10.50
N THR A 124 -30.33 -1.06 9.47
CA THR A 124 -31.03 0.16 9.05
C THR A 124 -32.14 0.59 10.01
N VAL A 125 -32.67 -0.33 10.82
CA VAL A 125 -33.68 0.00 11.84
C VAL A 125 -33.08 0.87 12.96
N ALA A 126 -31.80 0.65 13.29
CA ALA A 126 -31.09 1.43 14.29
C ALA A 126 -30.42 2.68 13.70
N SER A 127 -30.53 2.93 12.39
CA SER A 127 -29.85 4.05 11.72
C SER A 127 -30.78 5.26 11.60
N ASP A 128 -30.36 6.36 12.20
CA ASP A 128 -30.95 7.68 11.96
C ASP A 128 -30.16 8.47 10.92
N ASP A 129 -30.64 9.66 10.58
CA ASP A 129 -29.96 10.50 9.60
C ASP A 129 -28.61 11.02 10.10
N TYR A 130 -28.44 11.14 11.42
CA TYR A 130 -27.18 11.49 12.03
C TYR A 130 -26.10 10.41 11.79
N LEU A 131 -26.43 9.14 12.06
CA LEU A 131 -25.51 8.03 11.78
C LEU A 131 -25.13 7.92 10.31
N LYS A 132 -26.08 8.14 9.41
CA LYS A 132 -25.80 8.16 7.96
C LYS A 132 -24.79 9.26 7.58
N GLN A 133 -24.95 10.46 8.17
CA GLN A 133 -24.02 11.57 7.96
C GLN A 133 -22.65 11.27 8.54
N LEU A 134 -22.58 10.67 9.75
CA LEU A 134 -21.35 10.28 10.42
C LEU A 134 -20.56 9.27 9.56
N VAL A 135 -21.22 8.20 9.09
CA VAL A 135 -20.62 7.18 8.20
C VAL A 135 -20.17 7.80 6.89
N LYS A 136 -20.96 8.68 6.30
CA LYS A 136 -20.60 9.37 5.06
C LYS A 136 -19.37 10.26 5.25
N ALA A 137 -19.31 11.01 6.34
CA ALA A 137 -18.16 11.87 6.65
C ALA A 137 -16.88 11.05 6.84
N GLU A 138 -16.97 9.93 7.56
CA GLU A 138 -15.85 9.01 7.73
C GLU A 138 -15.38 8.43 6.40
N ASN A 139 -16.30 7.95 5.57
CA ASN A 139 -15.96 7.39 4.27
C ASN A 139 -15.34 8.41 3.32
N ASN A 140 -15.79 9.67 3.36
CA ASN A 140 -15.18 10.74 2.57
C ASN A 140 -13.72 10.98 3.00
N ASP A 141 -13.43 11.05 4.30
CA ASP A 141 -12.07 11.24 4.78
C ASP A 141 -11.17 10.03 4.48
N ARG A 142 -11.71 8.82 4.55
CA ARG A 142 -10.99 7.62 4.11
C ARG A 142 -10.65 7.68 2.62
N MET A 143 -11.59 8.11 1.77
CA MET A 143 -11.33 8.24 0.33
C MET A 143 -10.26 9.27 0.02
N ILE A 144 -10.24 10.42 0.69
CA ILE A 144 -9.17 11.43 0.58
C ILE A 144 -7.80 10.78 0.85
N ILE A 145 -7.71 9.98 1.91
CA ILE A 145 -6.48 9.27 2.29
C ILE A 145 -6.11 8.25 1.20
N TYR A 146 -7.06 7.43 0.74
CA TYR A 146 -6.81 6.38 -0.26
C TYR A 146 -6.34 6.95 -1.60
N GLU A 147 -6.98 8.00 -2.09
CA GLU A 147 -6.61 8.68 -3.33
C GLU A 147 -5.22 9.32 -3.23
N SER A 148 -4.91 9.96 -2.09
CA SER A 148 -3.61 10.56 -1.86
C SER A 148 -2.49 9.50 -1.83
N LEU A 149 -2.69 8.39 -1.12
CA LEU A 149 -1.72 7.29 -1.08
C LEU A 149 -1.55 6.60 -2.42
N ALA A 150 -2.63 6.41 -3.18
CA ALA A 150 -2.59 5.85 -4.52
C ALA A 150 -1.72 6.71 -5.45
N LYS A 151 -1.94 8.03 -5.43
CA LYS A 151 -1.16 8.99 -6.20
C LYS A 151 0.32 9.00 -5.77
N LYS A 152 0.60 9.05 -4.47
CA LYS A 152 1.97 9.06 -3.91
C LYS A 152 2.76 7.82 -4.33
N ASN A 153 2.13 6.65 -4.29
CA ASN A 153 2.78 5.37 -4.53
C ASN A 153 2.63 4.85 -5.97
N ASN A 154 2.06 5.66 -6.88
CA ASN A 154 1.80 5.28 -8.27
C ASN A 154 1.09 3.92 -8.40
N THR A 155 0.05 3.74 -7.59
CA THR A 155 -0.79 2.53 -7.55
C THR A 155 -2.26 2.88 -7.71
N SER A 156 -3.15 1.89 -7.78
CA SER A 156 -4.58 2.15 -7.87
C SER A 156 -5.21 2.40 -6.50
N VAL A 157 -6.33 3.11 -6.48
CA VAL A 157 -7.11 3.35 -5.25
C VAL A 157 -7.62 2.03 -4.68
N GLU A 158 -8.02 1.09 -5.53
CA GLU A 158 -8.49 -0.24 -5.15
C GLU A 158 -7.43 -1.06 -4.42
N GLU A 159 -6.16 -0.92 -4.81
CA GLU A 159 -5.05 -1.59 -4.12
C GLU A 159 -4.85 -1.00 -2.72
N ILE A 160 -4.90 0.33 -2.57
CA ILE A 160 -4.86 0.99 -1.26
C ILE A 160 -6.05 0.58 -0.40
N GLN A 161 -7.26 0.59 -0.96
CA GLN A 161 -8.48 0.17 -0.27
C GLN A 161 -8.36 -1.25 0.30
N LYS A 162 -7.81 -2.17 -0.48
CA LYS A 162 -7.60 -3.56 -0.08
C LYS A 162 -6.65 -3.68 1.11
N LEU A 163 -5.52 -2.94 1.08
CA LEU A 163 -4.57 -2.91 2.18
C LEU A 163 -5.17 -2.28 3.45
N TYR A 164 -5.91 -1.18 3.28
CA TYR A 164 -6.61 -0.54 4.38
C TYR A 164 -7.71 -1.43 4.98
N ALA A 165 -8.50 -2.11 4.13
CA ALA A 165 -9.53 -3.03 4.60
C ALA A 165 -8.96 -4.12 5.50
N GLN A 166 -7.83 -4.73 5.10
CA GLN A 166 -7.14 -5.71 5.93
C GLN A 166 -6.73 -5.13 7.29
N LYS A 167 -6.12 -3.94 7.30
CA LYS A 167 -5.67 -3.28 8.53
C LYS A 167 -6.83 -2.92 9.46
N LEU A 168 -7.91 -2.32 8.91
CA LEU A 168 -9.07 -1.91 9.70
C LEU A 168 -9.85 -3.11 10.25
N GLN A 169 -10.02 -4.16 9.46
CA GLN A 169 -10.65 -5.40 9.89
C GLN A 169 -9.81 -6.15 10.93
N GLU A 170 -8.48 -6.12 10.82
CA GLU A 170 -7.58 -6.67 11.82
C GLU A 170 -7.70 -5.96 13.16
N LYS A 171 -7.75 -4.62 13.15
CA LYS A 171 -7.89 -3.76 14.34
C LYS A 171 -9.33 -3.64 14.85
N ALA A 172 -10.33 -4.11 14.10
CA ALA A 172 -11.73 -4.01 14.48
C ALA A 172 -12.01 -4.63 15.85
N LEU A 173 -12.83 -3.96 16.66
CA LEU A 173 -13.22 -4.41 17.98
C LEU A 173 -14.18 -5.60 17.89
N LEU A 174 -14.25 -6.39 18.96
CA LEU A 174 -15.22 -7.48 19.08
C LEU A 174 -16.66 -6.95 18.93
N GLY A 175 -17.48 -7.67 18.19
CA GLY A 175 -18.84 -7.28 17.85
C GLY A 175 -18.98 -6.52 16.53
N THR A 176 -17.88 -6.04 15.94
CA THR A 176 -17.90 -5.33 14.65
C THR A 176 -18.19 -6.27 13.51
N PRO A 177 -19.19 -6.00 12.64
CA PRO A 177 -19.35 -6.70 11.37
C PRO A 177 -18.18 -6.40 10.42
N ILE A 178 -17.59 -7.43 9.85
CA ILE A 178 -16.51 -7.30 8.87
C ILE A 178 -16.82 -8.14 7.63
N GLU A 179 -16.55 -7.59 6.44
CA GLU A 179 -16.73 -8.29 5.16
C GLU A 179 -15.40 -8.92 4.73
N VAL A 180 -15.29 -10.23 4.85
CA VAL A 180 -14.05 -10.98 4.58
C VAL A 180 -14.23 -11.96 3.42
N PHE A 181 -13.12 -12.26 2.74
CA PHE A 181 -13.10 -13.26 1.68
C PHE A 181 -13.20 -14.67 2.26
N ASN A 182 -14.18 -15.45 1.79
CA ASN A 182 -14.31 -16.86 2.10
C ASN A 182 -13.69 -17.68 0.96
N ALA A 183 -12.55 -18.31 1.23
CA ALA A 183 -11.83 -19.10 0.23
C ALA A 183 -12.59 -20.35 -0.22
N SER A 184 -13.52 -20.86 0.60
CA SER A 184 -14.32 -22.06 0.27
C SER A 184 -15.44 -21.75 -0.73
N SER A 185 -16.09 -20.57 -0.61
CA SER A 185 -17.14 -20.12 -1.51
C SER A 185 -16.63 -19.25 -2.67
N GLY A 186 -15.40 -18.71 -2.56
CA GLY A 186 -14.84 -17.77 -3.52
C GLY A 186 -15.50 -16.39 -3.49
N THR A 187 -16.26 -16.06 -2.43
CA THR A 187 -17.04 -14.83 -2.29
C THR A 187 -16.69 -14.07 -1.01
N TYR A 188 -17.10 -12.79 -0.95
CA TYR A 188 -17.03 -12.02 0.28
C TYR A 188 -18.28 -12.23 1.11
N GLU A 189 -18.09 -12.39 2.41
CA GLU A 189 -19.16 -12.67 3.36
C GLU A 189 -18.98 -11.80 4.62
N TRP A 190 -20.11 -11.36 5.17
CA TRP A 190 -20.12 -10.64 6.43
C TRP A 190 -20.07 -11.61 7.60
N LYS A 191 -19.18 -11.31 8.55
CA LYS A 191 -19.12 -12.01 9.84
C LYS A 191 -18.89 -11.02 10.97
N ILE A 192 -19.16 -11.44 12.18
CA ILE A 192 -18.85 -10.67 13.38
C ILE A 192 -17.42 -10.98 13.83
N LYS A 193 -16.66 -9.94 14.14
CA LYS A 193 -15.29 -10.04 14.66
C LYS A 193 -15.27 -10.75 16.01
#